data_f9bd2ddc7edbf049a86bb9d26eeae9b3
#
_entry.id   f9bd2ddc7edbf049a86bb9d26eeae9b3
#
_cell.length_a   1.000
_cell.length_b   1.000
_cell.length_c   1.000
_cell.angle_alpha   90.00
_cell.angle_beta   90.00
_cell.angle_gamma   90.00
#
_symmetry.space_group_name_H-M   'P 1'
#
loop_
_entity.id
_entity.type
_entity.pdbx_description
1 polymer ?
#
loop_
_entity_poly.entity_id
_entity_poly.type
_entity_poly.pdbx_seq_one_letter_code
_entity_poly.pdbx_strand_id
1 'polypeptide(L)'
;GALPEVLVIAAAISIQDPRERPLDRRSEADIVHRQFLDPNSDFLTLLNIWKRYHANFKQLKTQNQMRKFCRANFLSYTRMREWRDIHTQLIEVLSPLDGFRLQDIRGEHVGYDSIHRSIVTGLIGNIANKKEPNRYRATRNREVMIFPGSGLFQRNAVLGHNDTEDSHTPLKESKTPEWIVASEIVETSRVFARTVALIRSSWLPDLAGHLCRSSYGTPFWSRRAQRVLAQETIRLYGLHVANKRVPFQRINPREATNVFIRDALLTGDIDTPHGFLIHNRQLVDRIETWQTRTRRSDAVDLDAVAFSFYEARIGQDVSSIQDLNRIVNSRSNEDLFLYMGEADLLAGKESAIDRIAFPDEIDINGEKIELAYAYKPGQEDDGVTLRLPYRLIDEINQDMLDWLIPGMFEEKIIALLRSLPKQLRKKILPIPKTAQEILTDFRPTQSSFIHALQEALGKQHGLPIKRSDWTPEFIPQHLLVRVSIQ
;
A
#
# COMPACT_ATOMS: atom_id res chain seq x y z
N GLY A 1 -28.22 5.45 29.92
CA GLY A 1 -27.53 4.26 29.43
C GLY A 1 -28.49 3.07 29.30
N ALA A 2 -28.07 2.00 28.69
CA ALA A 2 -28.86 0.80 28.38
C ALA A 2 -28.91 -0.21 29.53
N LEU A 3 -28.49 0.17 30.74
CA LEU A 3 -28.35 -0.78 31.87
C LEU A 3 -29.63 -1.51 32.22
N PRO A 4 -30.81 -0.88 32.31
CA PRO A 4 -32.06 -1.59 32.65
C PRO A 4 -32.41 -2.66 31.59
N GLU A 5 -32.27 -2.34 30.29
CA GLU A 5 -32.55 -3.26 29.19
C GLU A 5 -31.56 -4.43 29.18
N VAL A 6 -30.28 -4.14 29.43
CA VAL A 6 -29.23 -5.17 29.47
C VAL A 6 -29.44 -6.11 30.66
N LEU A 7 -29.87 -5.63 31.82
CA LEU A 7 -30.20 -6.51 32.97
C LEU A 7 -31.37 -7.45 32.67
N VAL A 8 -32.42 -6.94 32.03
CA VAL A 8 -33.53 -7.77 31.57
C VAL A 8 -33.05 -8.85 30.62
N ILE A 9 -32.21 -8.48 29.64
CA ILE A 9 -31.65 -9.42 28.65
C ILE A 9 -30.74 -10.45 29.34
N ALA A 10 -29.84 -9.99 30.24
CA ALA A 10 -28.96 -10.88 30.99
C ALA A 10 -29.73 -11.94 31.79
N ALA A 11 -30.80 -11.51 32.46
CA ALA A 11 -31.69 -12.45 33.16
C ALA A 11 -32.37 -13.42 32.17
N ALA A 12 -32.79 -12.95 30.99
CA ALA A 12 -33.44 -13.80 30.00
C ALA A 12 -32.53 -14.91 29.44
N ILE A 13 -31.27 -14.60 29.16
CA ILE A 13 -30.32 -15.58 28.60
C ILE A 13 -29.84 -16.59 29.66
N SER A 14 -30.11 -16.33 30.95
CA SER A 14 -29.77 -17.23 32.05
C SER A 14 -30.82 -18.32 32.29
N ILE A 15 -31.98 -18.22 31.65
CA ILE A 15 -33.07 -19.19 31.75
C ILE A 15 -33.31 -19.89 30.41
N GLN A 16 -34.11 -20.94 30.43
CA GLN A 16 -34.62 -21.54 29.20
C GLN A 16 -35.59 -20.56 28.50
N ASP A 17 -35.56 -20.50 27.17
CA ASP A 17 -36.46 -19.64 26.37
C ASP A 17 -37.91 -19.73 26.86
N PRO A 18 -38.55 -18.63 27.25
CA PRO A 18 -39.91 -18.65 27.79
C PRO A 18 -40.96 -18.98 26.73
N ARG A 19 -40.67 -18.96 25.45
CA ARG A 19 -41.60 -19.28 24.37
C ARG A 19 -41.84 -20.79 24.31
N GLU A 20 -43.10 -21.18 24.26
CA GLU A 20 -43.51 -22.57 24.10
C GLU A 20 -44.08 -22.80 22.69
N ARG A 21 -43.69 -23.92 22.07
CA ARG A 21 -44.15 -24.29 20.72
C ARG A 21 -44.65 -25.74 20.76
N PRO A 22 -45.87 -25.98 21.28
CA PRO A 22 -46.48 -27.32 21.34
C PRO A 22 -46.55 -27.94 19.95
N LEU A 23 -46.28 -29.22 19.84
CA LEU A 23 -46.19 -29.93 18.56
C LEU A 23 -47.47 -29.84 17.72
N ASP A 24 -48.60 -29.88 18.38
CA ASP A 24 -49.96 -29.83 17.81
C ASP A 24 -50.41 -28.41 17.42
N ARG A 25 -49.74 -27.35 17.96
CA ARG A 25 -50.16 -25.95 17.78
C ARG A 25 -49.03 -25.05 17.39
N ARG A 26 -48.01 -25.56 16.67
CA ARG A 26 -46.82 -24.79 16.27
C ARG A 26 -47.14 -23.54 15.45
N SER A 27 -48.02 -23.67 14.45
CA SER A 27 -48.39 -22.57 13.57
C SER A 27 -49.08 -21.44 14.32
N GLU A 28 -49.95 -21.76 15.28
CA GLU A 28 -50.62 -20.78 16.12
C GLU A 28 -49.60 -20.04 17.01
N ALA A 29 -48.70 -20.81 17.67
CA ALA A 29 -47.63 -20.24 18.48
C ALA A 29 -46.73 -19.30 17.67
N ASP A 30 -46.35 -19.67 16.45
CA ASP A 30 -45.54 -18.86 15.56
C ASP A 30 -46.26 -17.55 15.15
N ILE A 31 -47.55 -17.60 14.90
CA ILE A 31 -48.38 -16.40 14.62
C ILE A 31 -48.36 -15.45 15.82
N VAL A 32 -48.62 -15.99 17.02
CA VAL A 32 -48.66 -15.20 18.25
C VAL A 32 -47.27 -14.62 18.59
N HIS A 33 -46.20 -15.39 18.44
CA HIS A 33 -44.84 -14.93 18.72
C HIS A 33 -44.36 -13.84 17.79
N ARG A 34 -44.90 -13.70 16.54
CA ARG A 34 -44.55 -12.62 15.61
C ARG A 34 -44.73 -11.22 16.19
N GLN A 35 -45.70 -11.04 17.11
CA GLN A 35 -45.90 -9.75 17.75
C GLN A 35 -44.73 -9.26 18.61
N PHE A 36 -43.88 -10.17 19.08
CA PHE A 36 -42.71 -9.87 19.90
C PHE A 36 -41.44 -9.71 19.08
N LEU A 37 -41.45 -10.14 17.82
CA LEU A 37 -40.28 -10.35 17.02
C LEU A 37 -39.63 -9.01 16.60
N ASP A 38 -38.35 -8.87 16.87
CA ASP A 38 -37.51 -7.83 16.28
C ASP A 38 -36.72 -8.47 15.12
N PRO A 39 -36.74 -7.89 13.91
CA PRO A 39 -36.13 -8.50 12.73
C PRO A 39 -34.60 -8.50 12.78
N ASN A 40 -33.98 -7.68 13.64
CA ASN A 40 -32.53 -7.50 13.71
C ASN A 40 -31.93 -8.06 15.01
N SER A 41 -32.77 -8.47 15.99
CA SER A 41 -32.26 -8.88 17.30
C SER A 41 -33.22 -9.81 18.04
N ASP A 42 -32.77 -11.02 18.32
CA ASP A 42 -33.46 -11.92 19.26
C ASP A 42 -33.42 -11.36 20.70
N PHE A 43 -32.39 -10.60 21.07
CA PHE A 43 -32.32 -9.94 22.38
C PHE A 43 -33.45 -8.91 22.55
N LEU A 44 -33.73 -8.12 21.50
CA LEU A 44 -34.86 -7.20 21.54
C LEU A 44 -36.19 -7.93 21.51
N THR A 45 -36.27 -9.09 20.86
CA THR A 45 -37.45 -9.96 20.91
C THR A 45 -37.73 -10.39 22.36
N LEU A 46 -36.71 -10.78 23.12
CA LEU A 46 -36.86 -11.09 24.56
C LEU A 46 -37.30 -9.86 25.34
N LEU A 47 -36.70 -8.70 25.09
CA LEU A 47 -37.06 -7.44 25.73
C LEU A 47 -38.53 -7.05 25.44
N ASN A 48 -39.02 -7.29 24.23
CA ASN A 48 -40.44 -7.05 23.87
C ASN A 48 -41.39 -7.99 24.65
N ILE A 49 -41.02 -9.28 24.81
CA ILE A 49 -41.76 -10.24 25.66
C ILE A 49 -41.83 -9.72 27.10
N TRP A 50 -40.69 -9.27 27.64
CA TRP A 50 -40.60 -8.72 28.99
C TRP A 50 -41.50 -7.50 29.18
N LYS A 51 -41.41 -6.51 28.28
CA LYS A 51 -42.22 -5.29 28.31
C LYS A 51 -43.71 -5.65 28.31
N ARG A 52 -44.13 -6.54 27.43
CA ARG A 52 -45.51 -6.96 27.30
C ARG A 52 -46.00 -7.72 28.56
N TYR A 53 -45.18 -8.61 29.08
CA TYR A 53 -45.47 -9.33 30.31
C TYR A 53 -45.63 -8.37 31.52
N HIS A 54 -44.70 -7.43 31.69
CA HIS A 54 -44.71 -6.46 32.78
C HIS A 54 -45.86 -5.47 32.70
N ALA A 55 -46.24 -5.03 31.53
CA ALA A 55 -47.41 -4.16 31.33
C ALA A 55 -48.67 -4.87 31.82
N ASN A 56 -48.84 -6.14 31.51
CA ASN A 56 -49.97 -6.94 31.99
C ASN A 56 -49.84 -7.31 33.47
N PHE A 57 -48.64 -7.61 33.99
CA PHE A 57 -48.41 -7.87 35.40
C PHE A 57 -48.86 -6.73 36.34
N LYS A 58 -48.68 -5.49 35.90
CA LYS A 58 -49.14 -4.28 36.64
C LYS A 58 -50.67 -4.13 36.64
N GLN A 59 -51.36 -4.68 35.63
CA GLN A 59 -52.79 -4.55 35.45
C GLN A 59 -53.58 -5.72 36.03
N LEU A 60 -53.02 -6.94 35.95
CA LEU A 60 -53.63 -8.18 36.34
C LEU A 60 -53.36 -8.45 37.84
N LYS A 61 -54.46 -8.59 38.65
CA LYS A 61 -54.39 -8.67 40.12
C LYS A 61 -54.13 -10.09 40.67
N THR A 62 -54.27 -11.12 39.82
CA THR A 62 -54.21 -12.51 40.31
C THR A 62 -53.24 -13.35 39.48
N GLN A 63 -52.63 -14.37 40.14
CA GLN A 63 -51.76 -15.37 39.48
C GLN A 63 -52.50 -16.14 38.37
N ASN A 64 -53.77 -16.42 38.55
CA ASN A 64 -54.56 -17.13 37.54
C ASN A 64 -54.76 -16.29 36.26
N GLN A 65 -54.91 -15.00 36.37
CA GLN A 65 -54.99 -14.11 35.22
C GLN A 65 -53.63 -14.08 34.47
N MET A 66 -52.50 -14.05 35.19
CA MET A 66 -51.19 -14.15 34.59
C MET A 66 -50.91 -15.47 33.89
N ARG A 67 -51.37 -16.58 34.48
CA ARG A 67 -51.28 -17.91 33.81
C ARG A 67 -52.12 -17.96 32.54
N LYS A 68 -53.31 -17.37 32.53
CA LYS A 68 -54.15 -17.25 31.31
C LYS A 68 -53.50 -16.39 30.26
N PHE A 69 -52.88 -15.26 30.64
CA PHE A 69 -52.10 -14.41 29.73
C PHE A 69 -50.93 -15.16 29.11
N CYS A 70 -50.12 -15.84 29.91
CA CYS A 70 -49.01 -16.64 29.42
C CYS A 70 -49.47 -17.72 28.44
N ARG A 71 -50.53 -18.47 28.79
CA ARG A 71 -51.08 -19.51 27.91
C ARG A 71 -51.58 -18.95 26.57
N ALA A 72 -52.27 -17.81 26.59
CA ALA A 72 -52.77 -17.14 25.39
C ALA A 72 -51.64 -16.62 24.47
N ASN A 73 -50.47 -16.32 25.03
CA ASN A 73 -49.30 -15.87 24.29
C ASN A 73 -48.27 -17.02 24.07
N PHE A 74 -48.56 -18.25 24.31
CA PHE A 74 -47.65 -19.39 24.24
C PHE A 74 -46.34 -19.12 24.97
N LEU A 75 -46.45 -18.60 26.21
CA LEU A 75 -45.34 -18.34 27.12
C LEU A 75 -45.44 -19.28 28.34
N SER A 76 -44.30 -19.82 28.79
CA SER A 76 -44.23 -20.60 30.03
C SER A 76 -44.33 -19.67 31.24
N TYR A 77 -45.40 -19.81 32.01
CA TYR A 77 -45.58 -19.00 33.22
C TYR A 77 -44.46 -19.22 34.24
N THR A 78 -43.96 -20.45 34.36
CA THR A 78 -42.86 -20.81 35.27
C THR A 78 -41.57 -20.10 34.86
N ARG A 79 -41.20 -20.16 33.59
CA ARG A 79 -39.99 -19.52 33.08
C ARG A 79 -40.09 -17.98 33.15
N MET A 80 -41.27 -17.40 32.91
CA MET A 80 -41.49 -15.95 33.05
C MET A 80 -41.35 -15.50 34.51
N ARG A 81 -41.74 -16.35 35.47
CA ARG A 81 -41.54 -16.09 36.89
C ARG A 81 -40.04 -16.20 37.25
N GLU A 82 -39.38 -17.25 36.83
CA GLU A 82 -37.94 -17.45 37.02
C GLU A 82 -37.14 -16.26 36.45
N TRP A 83 -37.49 -15.82 35.25
CA TRP A 83 -36.88 -14.61 34.63
C TRP A 83 -36.98 -13.40 35.53
N ARG A 84 -38.16 -13.14 36.06
CA ARG A 84 -38.37 -12.00 36.95
C ARG A 84 -37.55 -12.13 38.24
N ASP A 85 -37.53 -13.35 38.82
CA ASP A 85 -36.82 -13.60 40.06
C ASP A 85 -35.30 -13.40 39.86
N ILE A 86 -34.70 -13.89 38.77
CA ILE A 86 -33.30 -13.64 38.40
C ILE A 86 -33.04 -12.16 38.16
N HIS A 87 -33.94 -11.45 37.44
CA HIS A 87 -33.78 -10.03 37.21
C HIS A 87 -33.73 -9.24 38.53
N THR A 88 -34.58 -9.60 39.52
CA THR A 88 -34.57 -8.99 40.84
C THR A 88 -33.27 -9.26 41.58
N GLN A 89 -32.77 -10.49 41.55
CA GLN A 89 -31.48 -10.86 42.14
C GLN A 89 -30.31 -10.10 41.52
N LEU A 90 -30.29 -9.92 40.18
CA LEU A 90 -29.25 -9.11 39.53
C LEU A 90 -29.28 -7.66 40.01
N ILE A 91 -30.44 -7.06 40.20
CA ILE A 91 -30.58 -5.71 40.74
C ILE A 91 -30.05 -5.66 42.17
N GLU A 92 -30.43 -6.60 43.04
CA GLU A 92 -29.98 -6.68 44.42
C GLU A 92 -28.44 -6.80 44.51
N VAL A 93 -27.82 -7.62 43.68
CA VAL A 93 -26.37 -7.82 43.65
C VAL A 93 -25.65 -6.54 43.16
N LEU A 94 -26.21 -5.79 42.23
CA LEU A 94 -25.60 -4.59 41.67
C LEU A 94 -25.90 -3.33 42.48
N SER A 95 -26.97 -3.28 43.27
CA SER A 95 -27.41 -2.11 44.04
C SER A 95 -26.33 -1.55 45.00
N PRO A 96 -25.46 -2.36 45.63
CA PRO A 96 -24.41 -1.87 46.51
C PRO A 96 -23.21 -1.26 45.77
N LEU A 97 -23.09 -1.44 44.43
CA LEU A 97 -21.93 -0.95 43.66
C LEU A 97 -21.98 0.55 43.48
N ASP A 98 -20.89 1.22 43.75
CA ASP A 98 -20.74 2.66 43.51
C ASP A 98 -21.01 3.00 42.02
N GLY A 99 -21.87 3.98 41.80
CA GLY A 99 -22.26 4.41 40.47
C GLY A 99 -23.40 3.62 39.82
N PHE A 100 -23.91 2.54 40.48
CA PHE A 100 -25.11 1.85 40.02
C PHE A 100 -26.33 2.74 40.22
N ARG A 101 -26.98 3.16 39.13
CA ARG A 101 -28.26 3.89 39.15
C ARG A 101 -29.19 3.25 38.15
N LEU A 102 -30.26 2.63 38.62
CA LEU A 102 -31.42 2.31 37.80
C LEU A 102 -32.13 3.62 37.55
N GLN A 103 -31.83 4.29 36.45
CA GLN A 103 -32.69 5.39 35.97
C GLN A 103 -34.03 4.77 35.56
N ASP A 104 -35.10 5.28 36.14
CA ASP A 104 -36.44 4.90 35.71
C ASP A 104 -36.54 5.03 34.18
N ILE A 105 -37.03 3.96 33.54
CA ILE A 105 -37.29 3.92 32.09
C ILE A 105 -38.48 4.84 31.77
N ARG A 106 -38.33 6.12 32.05
CA ARG A 106 -39.33 7.13 31.71
C ARG A 106 -38.91 7.82 30.40
N GLY A 107 -39.33 7.23 29.31
CA GLY A 107 -39.61 8.01 28.10
C GLY A 107 -38.52 8.14 27.04
N GLU A 108 -37.27 7.82 27.26
CA GLU A 108 -36.26 7.81 26.19
C GLU A 108 -36.09 6.39 25.64
N HIS A 109 -36.39 6.22 24.36
CA HIS A 109 -36.05 4.96 23.66
C HIS A 109 -34.53 4.81 23.63
N VAL A 110 -34.01 3.88 24.44
CA VAL A 110 -32.60 3.49 24.34
C VAL A 110 -32.36 2.90 22.97
N GLY A 111 -31.45 3.51 22.22
CA GLY A 111 -31.17 3.10 20.85
C GLY A 111 -30.59 1.70 20.75
N TYR A 112 -30.84 1.04 19.63
CA TYR A 112 -30.32 -0.28 19.27
C TYR A 112 -28.82 -0.41 19.59
N ASP A 113 -28.02 0.58 19.14
CA ASP A 113 -26.56 0.57 19.26
C ASP A 113 -26.11 0.52 20.73
N SER A 114 -26.77 1.28 21.63
CA SER A 114 -26.39 1.31 23.05
C SER A 114 -26.58 -0.02 23.75
N ILE A 115 -27.71 -0.72 23.47
CA ILE A 115 -28.02 -2.04 24.02
C ILE A 115 -27.01 -3.07 23.49
N HIS A 116 -26.82 -3.11 22.16
CA HIS A 116 -26.01 -4.15 21.55
C HIS A 116 -24.51 -3.94 21.76
N ARG A 117 -24.01 -2.72 21.83
CA ARG A 117 -22.61 -2.46 22.24
C ARG A 117 -22.35 -2.99 23.65
N SER A 118 -23.27 -2.81 24.59
CA SER A 118 -23.15 -3.38 25.95
C SER A 118 -23.17 -4.91 25.93
N ILE A 119 -24.06 -5.53 25.15
CA ILE A 119 -24.12 -6.99 24.99
C ILE A 119 -22.84 -7.53 24.40
N VAL A 120 -22.32 -6.92 23.32
CA VAL A 120 -21.08 -7.34 22.65
C VAL A 120 -19.90 -7.29 23.61
N THR A 121 -19.82 -6.31 24.51
CA THR A 121 -18.73 -6.23 25.50
C THR A 121 -18.65 -7.49 26.37
N GLY A 122 -19.81 -8.05 26.78
CA GLY A 122 -19.85 -9.28 27.56
C GLY A 122 -19.74 -10.56 26.71
N LEU A 123 -20.08 -10.49 25.43
CA LEU A 123 -20.16 -11.64 24.52
C LEU A 123 -19.18 -11.57 23.35
N ILE A 124 -18.06 -10.87 23.53
CA ILE A 124 -17.06 -10.63 22.46
C ILE A 124 -16.48 -11.93 21.86
N GLY A 125 -16.49 -13.02 22.62
CA GLY A 125 -16.09 -14.33 22.16
C GLY A 125 -17.09 -15.03 21.24
N ASN A 126 -18.34 -14.54 21.17
CA ASN A 126 -19.44 -15.15 20.42
C ASN A 126 -19.87 -14.33 19.20
N ILE A 127 -18.98 -13.50 18.69
CA ILE A 127 -19.20 -12.79 17.43
C ILE A 127 -18.93 -13.68 16.23
N ALA A 128 -19.60 -13.40 15.11
CA ALA A 128 -19.36 -14.12 13.86
C ALA A 128 -19.58 -13.24 12.65
N ASN A 129 -18.79 -13.49 11.60
CA ASN A 129 -18.86 -12.80 10.30
C ASN A 129 -19.52 -13.71 9.26
N LYS A 130 -20.35 -13.15 8.42
CA LYS A 130 -21.09 -13.85 7.36
C LYS A 130 -20.13 -14.52 6.37
N LYS A 131 -20.39 -15.80 6.09
CA LYS A 131 -19.76 -16.57 5.00
C LYS A 131 -20.76 -16.79 3.87
N GLU A 132 -21.95 -17.28 4.22
CA GLU A 132 -23.07 -17.58 3.33
C GLU A 132 -24.38 -17.21 4.04
N PRO A 133 -25.53 -17.21 3.36
CA PRO A 133 -26.82 -17.04 4.04
C PRO A 133 -26.98 -18.04 5.18
N ASN A 134 -27.34 -17.57 6.36
CA ASN A 134 -27.43 -18.31 7.61
C ASN A 134 -26.16 -18.99 8.12
N ARG A 135 -25.03 -18.94 7.38
CA ARG A 135 -23.74 -19.51 7.77
C ARG A 135 -22.72 -18.42 8.05
N TYR A 136 -22.05 -18.55 9.18
CA TYR A 136 -21.12 -17.56 9.70
C TYR A 136 -19.82 -18.23 10.13
N ARG A 137 -18.75 -17.47 10.07
CA ARG A 137 -17.48 -17.82 10.69
C ARG A 137 -17.41 -17.13 12.05
N ALA A 138 -17.41 -17.92 13.12
CA ALA A 138 -17.25 -17.43 14.48
C ALA A 138 -15.77 -17.38 14.89
N THR A 139 -15.53 -16.90 16.09
CA THR A 139 -14.21 -16.90 16.72
C THR A 139 -13.56 -18.28 16.69
N ARG A 140 -12.21 -18.35 16.70
CA ARG A 140 -11.42 -19.59 16.57
C ARG A 140 -11.72 -20.37 15.28
N ASN A 141 -12.12 -19.67 14.22
CA ASN A 141 -12.38 -20.23 12.88
C ASN A 141 -13.49 -21.31 12.84
N ARG A 142 -14.42 -21.29 13.80
CA ARG A 142 -15.55 -22.23 13.82
C ARG A 142 -16.63 -21.78 12.84
N GLU A 143 -17.21 -22.72 12.10
CA GLU A 143 -18.40 -22.45 11.30
C GLU A 143 -19.64 -22.64 12.15
N VAL A 144 -20.54 -21.65 12.12
CA VAL A 144 -21.78 -21.66 12.88
C VAL A 144 -22.95 -21.33 11.98
N MET A 145 -24.11 -21.88 12.25
CA MET A 145 -25.37 -21.58 11.57
C MET A 145 -26.30 -20.83 12.52
N ILE A 146 -27.00 -19.84 12.02
CA ILE A 146 -28.09 -19.21 12.81
C ILE A 146 -29.14 -20.31 13.11
N PHE A 147 -29.56 -20.36 14.37
CA PHE A 147 -30.61 -21.31 14.76
C PHE A 147 -31.93 -21.03 14.06
N PRO A 148 -32.64 -22.04 13.50
CA PRO A 148 -33.87 -21.84 12.73
C PRO A 148 -35.03 -21.14 13.46
N GLY A 149 -34.96 -21.07 14.79
CA GLY A 149 -35.93 -20.35 15.63
C GLY A 149 -35.63 -18.86 15.84
N SER A 150 -34.48 -18.37 15.32
CA SER A 150 -34.13 -16.93 15.37
C SER A 150 -34.97 -16.13 14.38
N GLY A 151 -35.25 -14.87 14.75
CA GLY A 151 -35.86 -13.88 13.85
C GLY A 151 -34.98 -13.53 12.65
N LEU A 152 -33.67 -13.73 12.76
CA LEU A 152 -32.69 -13.42 11.70
C LEU A 152 -32.51 -14.61 10.71
N PHE A 153 -33.10 -15.79 10.98
CA PHE A 153 -32.96 -16.95 10.11
C PHE A 153 -33.76 -16.81 8.82
N GLN A 154 -33.10 -16.91 7.67
CA GLN A 154 -33.75 -16.81 6.35
C GLN A 154 -34.16 -18.19 5.86
N ARG A 155 -35.46 -18.46 5.86
CA ARG A 155 -36.01 -19.76 5.42
C ARG A 155 -35.80 -20.03 3.93
N ASN A 156 -35.91 -19.01 3.08
CA ASN A 156 -35.79 -19.15 1.62
C ASN A 156 -34.35 -19.39 1.14
N ALA A 157 -33.34 -19.14 1.97
CA ALA A 157 -31.95 -19.40 1.63
C ALA A 157 -31.56 -20.89 1.77
N VAL A 158 -32.40 -21.73 2.35
CA VAL A 158 -32.15 -23.18 2.54
C VAL A 158 -32.72 -24.01 1.38
N LEU A 159 -33.71 -23.47 0.65
CA LEU A 159 -34.25 -24.09 -0.55
C LEU A 159 -33.44 -23.58 -1.76
N GLY A 160 -32.25 -24.12 -1.91
CA GLY A 160 -31.47 -23.96 -3.12
C GLY A 160 -32.20 -24.53 -4.33
N HIS A 161 -32.35 -23.73 -5.37
CA HIS A 161 -32.70 -24.12 -6.73
C HIS A 161 -33.66 -25.30 -6.87
N ASN A 162 -34.96 -25.00 -7.00
CA ASN A 162 -35.79 -25.64 -8.03
C ASN A 162 -37.05 -24.78 -8.27
N ASP A 163 -37.09 -24.29 -9.48
CA ASP A 163 -38.24 -23.97 -10.34
C ASP A 163 -39.58 -23.56 -9.70
N THR A 164 -39.88 -22.28 -9.83
CA THR A 164 -41.09 -21.87 -10.58
C THR A 164 -41.03 -20.37 -10.80
N GLU A 165 -40.87 -20.00 -12.06
CA GLU A 165 -41.23 -18.68 -12.59
C GLU A 165 -42.74 -18.52 -12.39
N ASP A 166 -43.13 -17.68 -11.46
CA ASP A 166 -44.36 -16.86 -11.50
C ASP A 166 -44.59 -16.19 -10.14
N SER A 167 -44.13 -14.99 -9.99
CA SER A 167 -44.81 -13.91 -9.26
C SER A 167 -43.96 -12.62 -9.25
N HIS A 168 -44.35 -11.69 -10.08
CA HIS A 168 -43.90 -10.32 -10.08
C HIS A 168 -44.30 -9.60 -8.78
N THR A 169 -43.50 -9.78 -7.75
CA THR A 169 -43.49 -8.85 -6.61
C THR A 169 -42.02 -8.65 -6.23
N PRO A 170 -41.45 -7.43 -6.27
CA PRO A 170 -40.09 -7.22 -5.81
C PRO A 170 -40.07 -7.38 -4.29
N LEU A 171 -39.76 -8.59 -3.84
CA LEU A 171 -39.42 -8.86 -2.46
C LEU A 171 -38.17 -8.05 -2.14
N LYS A 172 -38.32 -7.07 -1.25
CA LYS A 172 -37.17 -6.39 -0.63
C LYS A 172 -36.21 -7.48 -0.16
N GLU A 173 -35.04 -7.55 -0.80
CA GLU A 173 -33.94 -8.41 -0.39
C GLU A 173 -33.65 -8.10 1.09
N SER A 174 -34.08 -8.98 1.98
CA SER A 174 -33.72 -8.97 3.38
C SER A 174 -32.24 -9.36 3.42
N LYS A 175 -31.34 -8.36 3.39
CA LYS A 175 -29.88 -8.59 3.49
C LYS A 175 -29.59 -9.25 4.82
N THR A 176 -29.16 -10.52 4.80
CA THR A 176 -28.60 -11.17 5.99
C THR A 176 -27.51 -10.30 6.58
N PRO A 177 -27.47 -10.09 7.91
CA PRO A 177 -26.46 -9.24 8.54
C PRO A 177 -25.06 -9.75 8.25
N GLU A 178 -24.14 -8.85 8.01
CA GLU A 178 -22.72 -9.18 7.76
C GLU A 178 -22.03 -9.69 9.03
N TRP A 179 -22.41 -9.13 10.18
CA TRP A 179 -21.88 -9.49 11.48
C TRP A 179 -23.01 -9.75 12.48
N ILE A 180 -22.82 -10.77 13.30
CA ILE A 180 -23.75 -11.12 14.38
C ILE A 180 -22.98 -11.32 15.70
N VAL A 181 -23.68 -11.14 16.79
CA VAL A 181 -23.33 -11.65 18.13
C VAL A 181 -24.36 -12.67 18.56
N ALA A 182 -23.95 -13.73 19.23
CA ALA A 182 -24.82 -14.77 19.78
C ALA A 182 -24.72 -14.82 21.30
N SER A 183 -25.80 -15.13 22.01
CA SER A 183 -25.72 -15.39 23.43
C SER A 183 -24.92 -16.67 23.72
N GLU A 184 -25.13 -17.70 22.90
CA GLU A 184 -24.43 -18.97 23.01
C GLU A 184 -24.17 -19.59 21.64
N ILE A 185 -23.12 -20.41 21.57
CA ILE A 185 -22.81 -21.25 20.42
C ILE A 185 -22.88 -22.70 20.90
N VAL A 186 -23.87 -23.44 20.42
CA VAL A 186 -24.17 -24.81 20.88
C VAL A 186 -23.89 -25.79 19.75
N GLU A 187 -23.19 -26.86 20.07
CA GLU A 187 -22.95 -27.98 19.18
C GLU A 187 -23.96 -29.09 19.44
N THR A 188 -24.71 -29.44 18.40
CA THR A 188 -25.65 -30.55 18.39
C THR A 188 -25.36 -31.39 17.15
N SER A 189 -26.33 -31.61 16.24
CA SER A 189 -26.06 -32.18 14.91
C SER A 189 -25.24 -31.25 14.03
N ARG A 190 -25.29 -29.95 14.34
CA ARG A 190 -24.50 -28.86 13.75
C ARG A 190 -24.19 -27.84 14.83
N VAL A 191 -23.26 -26.91 14.54
CA VAL A 191 -22.95 -25.80 15.45
C VAL A 191 -23.92 -24.66 15.18
N PHE A 192 -24.74 -24.30 16.17
CA PHE A 192 -25.74 -23.26 16.06
C PHE A 192 -25.40 -22.06 16.94
N ALA A 193 -25.59 -20.85 16.37
CA ALA A 193 -25.64 -19.60 17.09
C ALA A 193 -27.09 -19.34 17.53
N ARG A 194 -27.34 -19.25 18.83
CA ARG A 194 -28.66 -19.00 19.42
C ARG A 194 -28.75 -17.60 19.99
N THR A 195 -29.95 -17.02 19.95
CA THR A 195 -30.27 -15.71 20.43
C THR A 195 -29.25 -14.69 19.82
N VAL A 196 -29.45 -14.41 18.56
CA VAL A 196 -28.50 -13.61 17.76
C VAL A 196 -29.00 -12.19 17.53
N ALA A 197 -28.07 -11.27 17.34
CA ALA A 197 -28.37 -9.93 16.90
C ALA A 197 -27.36 -9.46 15.85
N LEU A 198 -27.80 -8.57 14.97
CA LEU A 198 -26.96 -7.82 14.06
C LEU A 198 -26.03 -6.89 14.85
N ILE A 199 -24.76 -6.86 14.47
CA ILE A 199 -23.77 -5.90 14.98
C ILE A 199 -23.02 -5.23 13.85
N ARG A 200 -22.35 -4.12 14.15
CA ARG A 200 -21.48 -3.40 13.19
C ARG A 200 -20.02 -3.71 13.51
N SER A 201 -19.25 -4.09 12.49
CA SER A 201 -17.80 -4.33 12.67
C SER A 201 -17.06 -3.12 13.22
N SER A 202 -17.53 -1.90 12.91
CA SER A 202 -16.94 -0.65 13.38
C SER A 202 -16.95 -0.48 14.91
N TRP A 203 -17.80 -1.21 15.63
CA TRP A 203 -17.83 -1.19 17.10
C TRP A 203 -16.70 -2.00 17.73
N LEU A 204 -16.24 -3.06 17.04
CA LEU A 204 -15.34 -4.04 17.61
C LEU A 204 -13.97 -3.48 18.02
N PRO A 205 -13.31 -2.60 17.24
CA PRO A 205 -12.06 -1.98 17.66
C PRO A 205 -12.21 -1.11 18.92
N ASP A 206 -13.35 -0.42 19.07
CA ASP A 206 -13.61 0.43 20.24
C ASP A 206 -13.88 -0.40 21.50
N LEU A 207 -14.64 -1.49 21.35
CA LEU A 207 -15.08 -2.33 22.49
C LEU A 207 -14.02 -3.33 22.93
N ALA A 208 -13.24 -3.83 22.00
CA ALA A 208 -12.30 -4.91 22.20
C ALA A 208 -10.90 -4.63 21.65
N GLY A 209 -10.48 -3.36 21.63
CA GLY A 209 -9.18 -2.96 21.06
C GLY A 209 -7.99 -3.71 21.64
N HIS A 210 -8.02 -4.01 22.95
CA HIS A 210 -7.00 -4.79 23.65
C HIS A 210 -6.92 -6.27 23.21
N LEU A 211 -7.96 -6.79 22.55
CA LEU A 211 -8.01 -8.15 21.98
C LEU A 211 -7.76 -8.16 20.48
N CYS A 212 -7.76 -6.98 19.85
CA CYS A 212 -7.48 -6.85 18.44
C CYS A 212 -6.00 -7.02 18.15
N ARG A 213 -5.68 -7.65 17.03
CA ARG A 213 -4.32 -7.73 16.49
C ARG A 213 -4.28 -6.97 15.18
N SER A 214 -3.39 -5.98 15.13
CA SER A 214 -3.10 -5.24 13.90
C SER A 214 -1.91 -5.85 13.18
N SER A 215 -2.02 -5.96 11.87
CA SER A 215 -0.92 -6.26 10.97
C SER A 215 -0.86 -5.19 9.89
N TYR A 216 0.35 -4.84 9.46
CA TYR A 216 0.58 -3.77 8.51
C TYR A 216 1.14 -4.33 7.22
N GLY A 217 0.59 -3.90 6.09
CA GLY A 217 1.12 -4.18 4.77
C GLY A 217 2.34 -3.34 4.45
N THR A 218 2.93 -3.55 3.27
CA THR A 218 4.07 -2.77 2.78
C THR A 218 3.75 -1.28 2.78
N PRO A 219 4.59 -0.44 3.41
CA PRO A 219 4.39 1.00 3.38
C PRO A 219 4.60 1.55 1.97
N PHE A 220 3.88 2.62 1.64
CA PHE A 220 3.94 3.28 0.34
C PHE A 220 3.74 4.78 0.48
N TRP A 221 4.32 5.54 -0.45
CA TRP A 221 4.06 6.96 -0.58
C TRP A 221 2.66 7.21 -1.12
N SER A 222 1.94 8.12 -0.53
CA SER A 222 0.63 8.57 -1.01
C SER A 222 0.68 10.05 -1.39
N ARG A 223 0.79 10.34 -2.69
CA ARG A 223 0.77 11.70 -3.20
C ARG A 223 -0.47 12.48 -2.73
N ARG A 224 -1.65 11.87 -2.78
CA ARG A 224 -2.90 12.51 -2.31
C ARG A 224 -2.88 12.87 -0.84
N ALA A 225 -2.29 12.04 0.02
CA ALA A 225 -2.21 12.28 1.46
C ALA A 225 -0.94 13.03 1.85
N GLN A 226 0.00 13.23 0.91
CA GLN A 226 1.31 13.85 1.10
C GLN A 226 2.10 13.22 2.27
N ARG A 227 1.99 11.90 2.42
CA ARG A 227 2.66 11.12 3.47
C ARG A 227 2.76 9.64 3.18
N VAL A 228 3.64 8.98 3.90
CA VAL A 228 3.78 7.53 3.84
C VAL A 228 2.68 6.86 4.65
N LEU A 229 1.96 5.95 4.01
CA LEU A 229 0.86 5.18 4.57
C LEU A 229 1.16 3.69 4.51
N ALA A 230 0.51 2.93 5.38
CA ALA A 230 0.40 1.49 5.25
C ALA A 230 -1.06 1.02 5.41
N GLN A 231 -1.38 -0.12 4.86
CA GLN A 231 -2.65 -0.79 5.06
C GLN A 231 -2.61 -1.53 6.40
N GLU A 232 -3.37 -1.04 7.38
CA GLU A 232 -3.60 -1.76 8.63
C GLU A 232 -4.77 -2.73 8.46
N THR A 233 -4.53 -4.00 8.77
CA THR A 233 -5.55 -5.05 8.85
C THR A 233 -5.77 -5.40 10.32
N ILE A 234 -6.99 -5.16 10.80
CA ILE A 234 -7.40 -5.45 12.19
C ILE A 234 -8.12 -6.77 12.24
N ARG A 235 -7.64 -7.66 13.10
CA ARG A 235 -8.24 -8.97 13.35
C ARG A 235 -8.59 -9.14 14.82
N LEU A 236 -9.76 -9.75 15.07
CA LEU A 236 -10.24 -10.10 16.40
C LEU A 236 -10.54 -11.61 16.44
N TYR A 237 -9.84 -12.35 17.27
CA TYR A 237 -9.93 -13.83 17.37
C TYR A 237 -9.85 -14.56 16.01
N GLY A 238 -9.04 -14.01 15.06
CA GLY A 238 -8.88 -14.56 13.72
C GLY A 238 -9.88 -14.04 12.69
N LEU A 239 -10.95 -13.36 13.10
CA LEU A 239 -11.90 -12.71 12.20
C LEU A 239 -11.31 -11.40 11.69
N HIS A 240 -11.47 -11.15 10.39
CA HIS A 240 -11.09 -9.88 9.77
C HIS A 240 -12.17 -8.84 10.06
N VAL A 241 -11.81 -7.81 10.84
CA VAL A 241 -12.75 -6.78 11.33
C VAL A 241 -12.76 -5.55 10.43
N ALA A 242 -11.58 -5.03 10.10
CA ALA A 242 -11.45 -3.83 9.30
C ALA A 242 -10.09 -3.74 8.59
N ASN A 243 -10.09 -3.00 7.48
CA ASN A 243 -8.90 -2.50 6.82
C ASN A 243 -8.94 -0.97 6.81
N LYS A 244 -7.86 -0.33 7.20
CA LYS A 244 -7.73 1.13 7.09
C LYS A 244 -6.31 1.53 6.69
N ARG A 245 -6.17 2.70 6.06
CA ARG A 245 -4.86 3.30 5.79
C ARG A 245 -4.45 4.15 6.99
N VAL A 246 -3.24 3.93 7.47
CA VAL A 246 -2.71 4.64 8.62
C VAL A 246 -1.34 5.25 8.30
N PRO A 247 -0.97 6.38 8.94
CA PRO A 247 0.37 6.94 8.84
C PRO A 247 1.40 5.94 9.37
N PHE A 248 2.34 5.51 8.52
CA PHE A 248 3.30 4.46 8.87
C PHE A 248 4.40 4.93 9.83
N GLN A 249 4.63 6.22 9.92
CA GLN A 249 5.58 6.84 10.85
C GLN A 249 5.38 6.40 12.31
N ARG A 250 4.12 6.21 12.74
CA ARG A 250 3.79 5.78 14.11
C ARG A 250 4.16 4.32 14.40
N ILE A 251 4.42 3.55 13.37
CA ILE A 251 4.68 2.11 13.44
C ILE A 251 6.18 1.86 13.33
N ASN A 252 6.80 2.38 12.28
CA ASN A 252 8.23 2.30 12.04
C ASN A 252 8.71 3.62 11.40
N PRO A 253 9.19 4.58 12.21
CA PRO A 253 9.62 5.90 11.73
C PRO A 253 10.74 5.82 10.70
N ARG A 254 11.74 4.97 10.96
CA ARG A 254 12.90 4.82 10.08
C ARG A 254 12.52 4.31 8.70
N GLU A 255 11.73 3.24 8.63
CA GLU A 255 11.28 2.69 7.36
C GLU A 255 10.35 3.66 6.63
N ALA A 256 9.50 4.41 7.36
CA ALA A 256 8.66 5.45 6.78
C ALA A 256 9.51 6.55 6.13
N THR A 257 10.61 6.98 6.78
CA THR A 257 11.54 7.94 6.19
C THR A 257 12.22 7.38 4.95
N ASN A 258 12.65 6.13 4.96
CA ASN A 258 13.28 5.49 3.80
C ASN A 258 12.33 5.44 2.60
N VAL A 259 11.06 5.07 2.82
CA VAL A 259 10.03 5.09 1.77
C VAL A 259 9.77 6.52 1.28
N PHE A 260 9.72 7.50 2.17
CA PHE A 260 9.56 8.91 1.81
C PHE A 260 10.70 9.43 0.92
N ILE A 261 11.96 9.13 1.29
CA ILE A 261 13.12 9.53 0.49
C ILE A 261 13.05 8.87 -0.89
N ARG A 262 12.89 7.53 -0.94
CA ARG A 262 12.91 6.76 -2.18
C ARG A 262 11.76 7.10 -3.10
N ASP A 263 10.52 7.12 -2.57
CA ASP A 263 9.31 7.13 -3.40
C ASP A 263 8.72 8.54 -3.57
N ALA A 264 9.19 9.55 -2.80
CA ALA A 264 8.75 10.92 -2.95
C ALA A 264 9.88 11.86 -3.37
N LEU A 265 11.01 11.89 -2.64
CA LEU A 265 12.07 12.86 -2.92
C LEU A 265 12.86 12.52 -4.18
N LEU A 266 13.31 11.25 -4.32
CA LEU A 266 14.10 10.83 -5.47
C LEU A 266 13.27 10.79 -6.75
N THR A 267 12.03 10.30 -6.67
CA THR A 267 11.14 10.29 -7.85
C THR A 267 10.57 11.66 -8.21
N GLY A 268 10.58 12.61 -7.25
CA GLY A 268 9.95 13.92 -7.42
C GLY A 268 8.42 13.87 -7.44
N ASP A 269 7.80 12.80 -6.90
CA ASP A 269 6.34 12.63 -6.84
C ASP A 269 5.70 13.50 -5.74
N ILE A 270 5.90 14.82 -5.85
CA ILE A 270 5.45 15.85 -4.91
C ILE A 270 4.72 16.94 -5.68
N ASP A 271 3.55 17.38 -5.19
CA ASP A 271 2.71 18.35 -5.90
C ASP A 271 3.37 19.74 -6.03
N THR A 272 4.05 20.17 -4.97
CA THR A 272 4.75 21.49 -4.96
C THR A 272 6.18 21.24 -4.52
N PRO A 273 7.09 20.99 -5.46
CA PRO A 273 8.48 20.68 -5.11
C PRO A 273 9.21 21.94 -4.59
N HIS A 274 10.02 21.75 -3.56
CA HIS A 274 10.95 22.76 -3.09
C HIS A 274 12.06 23.02 -4.12
N GLY A 275 12.66 24.21 -4.08
CA GLY A 275 13.75 24.59 -5.01
C GLY A 275 14.92 23.61 -5.03
N PHE A 276 15.29 23.07 -3.87
CA PHE A 276 16.36 22.07 -3.78
C PHE A 276 16.04 20.76 -4.52
N LEU A 277 14.77 20.32 -4.58
CA LEU A 277 14.39 19.12 -5.32
C LEU A 277 14.58 19.30 -6.83
N ILE A 278 14.21 20.47 -7.33
CA ILE A 278 14.39 20.82 -8.76
C ILE A 278 15.90 20.88 -9.09
N HIS A 279 16.67 21.55 -8.23
CA HIS A 279 18.12 21.67 -8.39
C HIS A 279 18.81 20.29 -8.37
N ASN A 280 18.50 19.48 -7.35
CA ASN A 280 19.13 18.18 -7.17
C ASN A 280 18.82 17.24 -8.35
N ARG A 281 17.57 17.25 -8.83
CA ARG A 281 17.19 16.45 -9.99
C ARG A 281 17.96 16.88 -11.24
N GLN A 282 18.03 18.17 -11.50
CA GLN A 282 18.82 18.69 -12.62
C GLN A 282 20.30 18.33 -12.52
N LEU A 283 20.83 18.29 -11.30
CA LEU A 283 22.22 17.88 -11.06
C LEU A 283 22.41 16.38 -11.33
N VAL A 284 21.52 15.54 -10.84
CA VAL A 284 21.53 14.09 -11.10
C VAL A 284 21.46 13.82 -12.60
N ASP A 285 20.49 14.42 -13.31
CA ASP A 285 20.30 14.26 -14.75
C ASP A 285 21.57 14.67 -15.53
N ARG A 286 22.24 15.75 -15.11
CA ARG A 286 23.51 16.19 -15.74
C ARG A 286 24.62 15.17 -15.54
N ILE A 287 24.79 14.65 -14.33
CA ILE A 287 25.84 13.67 -14.02
C ILE A 287 25.54 12.34 -14.70
N GLU A 288 24.30 11.89 -14.75
CA GLU A 288 23.89 10.69 -15.45
C GLU A 288 24.19 10.79 -16.95
N THR A 289 23.84 11.93 -17.56
CA THR A 289 24.18 12.23 -18.95
C THR A 289 25.69 12.15 -19.17
N TRP A 290 26.46 12.71 -18.26
CA TRP A 290 27.93 12.68 -18.35
C TRP A 290 28.50 11.25 -18.17
N GLN A 291 27.98 10.46 -17.20
CA GLN A 291 28.38 9.06 -17.05
C GLN A 291 28.11 8.24 -18.33
N THR A 292 26.96 8.49 -18.95
CA THR A 292 26.59 7.87 -20.24
C THR A 292 27.60 8.19 -21.34
N ARG A 293 28.05 9.47 -21.43
CA ARG A 293 29.02 9.92 -22.43
C ARG A 293 30.41 9.31 -22.24
N THR A 294 30.85 9.24 -20.99
CA THR A 294 32.20 8.77 -20.67
C THR A 294 32.32 7.25 -20.66
N ARG A 295 31.20 6.53 -20.76
CA ARG A 295 31.14 5.04 -20.78
C ARG A 295 31.97 4.37 -19.67
N ARG A 296 32.09 5.03 -18.51
CA ARG A 296 32.88 4.49 -17.40
C ARG A 296 32.20 3.27 -16.81
N SER A 297 32.97 2.16 -16.69
CA SER A 297 32.52 0.94 -16.04
C SER A 297 32.36 1.06 -14.52
N ASP A 298 32.91 2.12 -13.92
CA ASP A 298 32.83 2.48 -12.51
C ASP A 298 31.77 3.57 -12.24
N ALA A 299 30.70 3.60 -13.05
CA ALA A 299 29.59 4.52 -12.88
C ALA A 299 29.01 4.41 -11.45
N VAL A 300 28.82 5.57 -10.82
CA VAL A 300 28.27 5.67 -9.48
C VAL A 300 26.76 5.47 -9.57
N ASP A 301 26.21 4.66 -8.68
CA ASP A 301 24.75 4.57 -8.48
C ASP A 301 24.26 5.88 -7.84
N LEU A 302 23.80 6.79 -8.69
CA LEU A 302 23.38 8.14 -8.27
C LEU A 302 22.19 8.12 -7.36
N ASP A 303 21.26 7.15 -7.54
CA ASP A 303 20.09 7.01 -6.68
C ASP A 303 20.49 6.58 -5.27
N ALA A 304 21.42 5.65 -5.15
CA ALA A 304 21.94 5.21 -3.85
C ALA A 304 22.69 6.32 -3.12
N VAL A 305 23.47 7.13 -3.85
CA VAL A 305 24.20 8.27 -3.26
C VAL A 305 23.22 9.38 -2.84
N ALA A 306 22.27 9.73 -3.70
CA ALA A 306 21.24 10.72 -3.38
C ALA A 306 20.36 10.28 -2.21
N PHE A 307 20.03 8.99 -2.12
CA PHE A 307 19.34 8.42 -0.97
C PHE A 307 20.15 8.64 0.33
N SER A 308 21.41 8.28 0.33
CA SER A 308 22.30 8.42 1.48
C SER A 308 22.47 9.88 1.90
N PHE A 309 22.53 10.81 0.92
CA PHE A 309 22.58 12.24 1.16
C PHE A 309 21.34 12.71 1.95
N TYR A 310 20.13 12.34 1.50
CA TYR A 310 18.91 12.72 2.18
C TYR A 310 18.80 12.03 3.55
N GLU A 311 19.11 10.73 3.65
CA GLU A 311 19.05 9.97 4.92
C GLU A 311 19.92 10.63 5.99
N ALA A 312 21.14 11.06 5.63
CA ALA A 312 22.06 11.71 6.57
C ALA A 312 21.57 13.10 7.05
N ARG A 313 20.81 13.83 6.23
CA ARG A 313 20.41 15.22 6.53
C ARG A 313 19.01 15.33 7.11
N ILE A 314 18.06 14.52 6.67
CA ILE A 314 16.65 14.60 7.07
C ILE A 314 16.40 13.95 8.44
N GLY A 315 17.20 12.92 8.83
CA GLY A 315 16.98 12.14 10.05
C GLY A 315 15.92 11.05 9.87
N GLN A 316 15.39 10.51 10.99
CA GLN A 316 14.56 9.30 10.97
C GLN A 316 13.06 9.54 11.16
N ASP A 317 12.61 10.80 11.27
CA ASP A 317 11.23 11.12 11.65
C ASP A 317 10.46 11.89 10.57
N VAL A 318 10.91 11.85 9.32
CA VAL A 318 10.31 12.58 8.21
C VAL A 318 9.65 11.62 7.23
N SER A 319 8.34 11.61 7.23
CA SER A 319 7.55 10.72 6.36
C SER A 319 6.40 11.43 5.64
N SER A 320 6.39 12.76 5.70
CA SER A 320 5.37 13.59 5.06
C SER A 320 5.97 14.92 4.58
N ILE A 321 5.30 15.56 3.64
CA ILE A 321 5.64 16.92 3.21
C ILE A 321 5.54 17.91 4.36
N GLN A 322 4.61 17.70 5.28
CA GLN A 322 4.46 18.55 6.47
C GLN A 322 5.72 18.45 7.37
N ASP A 323 6.27 17.24 7.55
CA ASP A 323 7.49 17.05 8.33
C ASP A 323 8.68 17.67 7.62
N LEU A 324 8.80 17.48 6.30
CA LEU A 324 9.84 18.10 5.48
C LEU A 324 9.81 19.63 5.59
N ASN A 325 8.62 20.24 5.43
CA ASN A 325 8.44 21.69 5.55
C ASN A 325 8.86 22.19 6.93
N ARG A 326 8.56 21.44 8.00
CA ARG A 326 8.96 21.78 9.36
C ARG A 326 10.50 21.83 9.49
N ILE A 327 11.20 20.84 8.94
CA ILE A 327 12.67 20.80 8.98
C ILE A 327 13.28 21.91 8.14
N VAL A 328 12.83 22.09 6.90
CA VAL A 328 13.31 23.16 6.03
C VAL A 328 13.12 24.53 6.67
N ASN A 329 11.94 24.78 7.25
CA ASN A 329 11.68 26.05 7.93
C ASN A 329 12.50 26.24 9.23
N SER A 330 12.79 25.18 9.97
CA SER A 330 13.61 25.25 11.18
C SER A 330 15.07 25.54 10.90
N ARG A 331 15.53 25.25 9.68
CA ARG A 331 16.91 25.47 9.20
C ARG A 331 16.99 26.54 8.11
N SER A 332 16.05 27.49 8.10
CA SER A 332 15.96 28.56 7.10
C SER A 332 17.21 29.46 7.02
N ASN A 333 18.09 29.43 8.03
CA ASN A 333 19.38 30.12 8.01
C ASN A 333 20.50 29.31 7.30
N GLU A 334 20.23 28.06 6.90
CA GLU A 334 21.16 27.20 6.17
C GLU A 334 20.68 27.10 4.72
N ASP A 335 20.94 28.12 3.91
CA ASP A 335 20.41 28.28 2.53
C ASP A 335 20.62 27.06 1.61
N LEU A 336 21.60 26.21 1.91
CA LEU A 336 21.98 25.05 1.07
C LEU A 336 21.79 23.69 1.77
N PHE A 337 21.06 23.62 2.88
CA PHE A 337 20.94 22.42 3.72
C PHE A 337 20.60 21.13 2.94
N LEU A 338 19.68 21.19 1.97
CA LEU A 338 19.26 20.02 1.16
C LEU A 338 19.68 20.13 -0.31
N TYR A 339 20.48 21.13 -0.69
CA TYR A 339 21.03 21.24 -2.04
C TYR A 339 22.26 20.35 -2.18
N MET A 340 22.29 19.50 -3.19
CA MET A 340 23.43 18.65 -3.53
C MET A 340 24.43 19.43 -4.36
N GLY A 341 25.72 19.20 -4.11
CA GLY A 341 26.80 19.57 -4.99
C GLY A 341 27.31 18.38 -5.81
N GLU A 342 28.12 18.62 -6.83
CA GLU A 342 28.77 17.56 -7.62
C GLU A 342 29.63 16.65 -6.74
N ALA A 343 30.31 17.20 -5.72
CA ALA A 343 31.11 16.44 -4.78
C ALA A 343 30.29 15.44 -3.95
N ASP A 344 29.03 15.77 -3.62
CA ASP A 344 28.13 14.86 -2.88
C ASP A 344 27.80 13.63 -3.72
N LEU A 345 27.61 13.78 -5.04
CA LEU A 345 27.23 12.71 -5.95
C LEU A 345 28.41 11.89 -6.47
N LEU A 346 29.58 12.52 -6.62
CA LEU A 346 30.77 11.85 -7.16
C LEU A 346 31.70 11.27 -6.10
N ALA A 347 31.31 11.34 -4.81
CA ALA A 347 32.08 10.82 -3.67
C ALA A 347 33.55 11.28 -3.64
N GLY A 348 33.81 12.53 -4.00
CA GLY A 348 35.15 13.12 -4.04
C GLY A 348 36.02 12.66 -5.21
N LYS A 349 35.52 11.88 -6.15
CA LYS A 349 36.20 11.60 -7.38
C LYS A 349 36.16 12.87 -8.25
N GLU A 350 37.29 13.54 -8.39
CA GLU A 350 37.42 14.66 -9.31
C GLU A 350 37.06 14.21 -10.72
N SER A 351 35.97 14.69 -11.21
CA SER A 351 35.61 14.57 -12.60
C SER A 351 34.92 15.86 -13.01
N ALA A 352 35.75 16.86 -13.33
CA ALA A 352 35.23 17.98 -14.07
C ALA A 352 34.51 17.42 -15.30
N ILE A 353 33.28 17.80 -15.52
CA ILE A 353 32.53 17.51 -16.75
C ILE A 353 33.32 18.14 -17.88
N ASP A 354 34.15 17.35 -18.58
CA ASP A 354 34.98 17.82 -19.66
C ASP A 354 34.13 17.95 -20.94
N ARG A 355 33.50 19.10 -21.08
CA ARG A 355 32.69 19.44 -22.27
C ARG A 355 33.51 19.57 -23.53
N ILE A 356 34.84 19.72 -23.40
CA ILE A 356 35.74 19.79 -24.57
C ILE A 356 35.96 18.37 -25.08
N ALA A 357 36.14 17.41 -24.16
CA ALA A 357 36.29 16.01 -24.53
C ALA A 357 35.00 15.36 -25.05
N PHE A 358 33.84 15.75 -24.50
CA PHE A 358 32.52 15.22 -24.86
C PHE A 358 31.54 16.36 -25.11
N PRO A 359 31.58 17.03 -26.29
CA PRO A 359 30.74 18.19 -26.60
C PRO A 359 29.25 17.81 -26.75
N ASP A 360 28.36 18.73 -26.37
CA ASP A 360 26.92 18.59 -26.59
C ASP A 360 26.52 18.86 -28.05
N GLU A 361 27.24 19.78 -28.68
CA GLU A 361 26.99 20.28 -30.04
C GLU A 361 28.31 20.55 -30.73
N ILE A 362 28.30 20.51 -32.05
CA ILE A 362 29.41 20.90 -32.90
C ILE A 362 28.97 22.02 -33.82
N ASP A 363 29.91 22.89 -34.23
CA ASP A 363 29.68 23.92 -35.21
C ASP A 363 30.09 23.41 -36.59
N ILE A 364 29.16 23.44 -37.55
CA ILE A 364 29.42 23.13 -38.95
C ILE A 364 28.94 24.32 -39.74
N ASN A 365 29.88 25.07 -40.31
CA ASN A 365 29.62 26.25 -41.11
C ASN A 365 28.76 27.33 -40.39
N GLY A 366 28.94 27.50 -39.06
CA GLY A 366 28.19 28.46 -38.26
C GLY A 366 26.84 27.96 -37.77
N GLU A 367 26.51 26.68 -38.02
CA GLU A 367 25.29 26.03 -37.53
C GLU A 367 25.64 24.99 -36.46
N LYS A 368 24.95 25.09 -35.30
CA LYS A 368 25.13 24.18 -34.16
C LYS A 368 24.34 22.92 -34.37
N ILE A 369 25.03 21.77 -34.40
CA ILE A 369 24.46 20.46 -34.64
C ILE A 369 24.61 19.61 -33.37
N GLU A 370 23.52 19.01 -32.92
CA GLU A 370 23.42 18.21 -31.67
C GLU A 370 24.10 16.85 -31.81
N LEU A 371 24.83 16.44 -30.76
CA LEU A 371 25.41 15.13 -30.58
C LEU A 371 24.59 14.34 -29.52
N ALA A 372 23.98 13.24 -29.90
CA ALA A 372 23.27 12.34 -29.01
C ALA A 372 24.14 11.17 -28.57
N TYR A 373 24.33 11.02 -27.27
CA TYR A 373 25.12 9.94 -26.67
C TYR A 373 24.19 8.84 -26.11
N ALA A 374 24.51 7.57 -26.38
CA ALA A 374 23.81 6.41 -25.85
C ALA A 374 24.79 5.35 -25.35
N TYR A 375 24.49 4.76 -24.18
CA TYR A 375 25.21 3.62 -23.65
C TYR A 375 24.29 2.40 -23.62
N LYS A 376 24.33 1.64 -24.71
CA LYS A 376 23.50 0.46 -24.94
C LYS A 376 24.34 -0.67 -25.56
N PRO A 377 25.26 -1.28 -24.79
CA PRO A 377 26.17 -2.29 -25.33
C PRO A 377 25.46 -3.38 -26.12
N GLY A 378 25.88 -3.57 -27.38
CA GLY A 378 25.32 -4.61 -28.27
C GLY A 378 24.05 -4.21 -29.02
N GLN A 379 23.57 -2.97 -28.89
CA GLN A 379 22.48 -2.42 -29.71
C GLN A 379 23.00 -1.53 -30.83
N GLU A 380 22.22 -1.34 -31.88
CA GLU A 380 22.62 -0.53 -33.03
C GLU A 380 22.78 0.96 -32.70
N ASP A 381 22.06 1.47 -31.69
CA ASP A 381 22.12 2.84 -31.25
C ASP A 381 23.15 3.11 -30.15
N ASP A 382 24.04 2.12 -29.83
CA ASP A 382 25.13 2.32 -28.89
C ASP A 382 26.23 3.23 -29.44
N GLY A 383 26.66 4.24 -28.69
CA GLY A 383 27.72 5.20 -29.08
C GLY A 383 27.22 6.63 -29.28
N VAL A 384 27.76 7.33 -30.28
CA VAL A 384 27.43 8.72 -30.57
C VAL A 384 26.73 8.85 -31.90
N THR A 385 25.66 9.65 -31.94
CA THR A 385 24.89 9.95 -33.15
C THR A 385 24.84 11.44 -33.38
N LEU A 386 25.31 11.89 -34.53
CA LEU A 386 25.19 13.26 -35.04
C LEU A 386 23.82 13.41 -35.72
N ARG A 387 22.98 14.33 -35.25
CA ARG A 387 21.66 14.63 -35.85
C ARG A 387 21.83 15.71 -36.92
N LEU A 388 22.02 15.26 -38.16
CA LEU A 388 22.40 16.15 -39.26
C LEU A 388 21.18 16.58 -40.08
N PRO A 389 20.92 17.89 -40.25
CA PRO A 389 19.96 18.38 -41.25
C PRO A 389 20.38 17.96 -42.66
N TYR A 390 19.41 17.51 -43.48
CA TYR A 390 19.68 17.04 -44.86
C TYR A 390 20.53 17.99 -45.71
N ARG A 391 20.37 19.33 -45.55
CA ARG A 391 21.10 20.38 -46.27
C ARG A 391 22.60 20.40 -46.01
N LEU A 392 23.07 19.81 -44.91
CA LEU A 392 24.49 19.82 -44.50
C LEU A 392 25.18 18.50 -44.82
N ILE A 393 24.56 17.61 -45.55
CA ILE A 393 25.08 16.25 -45.81
C ILE A 393 26.38 16.27 -46.61
N ASP A 394 26.51 17.22 -47.54
CA ASP A 394 27.68 17.36 -48.40
C ASP A 394 28.88 18.07 -47.69
N GLU A 395 28.63 18.63 -46.51
CA GLU A 395 29.65 19.33 -45.72
C GLU A 395 30.42 18.41 -44.77
N ILE A 396 29.98 17.16 -44.64
CA ILE A 396 30.55 16.20 -43.71
C ILE A 396 31.27 15.09 -44.47
N ASN A 397 32.48 14.80 -44.04
CA ASN A 397 33.24 13.66 -44.52
C ASN A 397 33.67 12.75 -43.36
N GLN A 398 34.13 11.52 -43.66
CA GLN A 398 34.53 10.52 -42.66
C GLN A 398 35.69 11.04 -41.79
N ASP A 399 36.63 11.76 -42.35
CA ASP A 399 37.76 12.28 -41.60
C ASP A 399 37.31 13.27 -40.52
N MET A 400 36.30 14.12 -40.81
CA MET A 400 35.73 15.03 -39.85
C MET A 400 35.01 14.28 -38.71
N LEU A 401 34.22 13.24 -39.04
CA LEU A 401 33.53 12.41 -38.04
C LEU A 401 34.53 11.73 -37.10
N ASP A 402 35.69 11.34 -37.60
CA ASP A 402 36.71 10.66 -36.80
C ASP A 402 37.34 11.54 -35.73
N TRP A 403 37.32 12.88 -35.90
CA TRP A 403 37.85 13.88 -34.98
C TRP A 403 36.81 14.51 -34.03
N LEU A 404 35.53 14.13 -34.13
CA LEU A 404 34.48 14.88 -33.44
C LEU A 404 34.52 14.75 -31.91
N ILE A 405 34.91 13.61 -31.36
CA ILE A 405 34.80 13.33 -29.94
C ILE A 405 36.19 13.07 -29.33
N PRO A 406 36.87 14.12 -28.85
CA PRO A 406 38.22 13.96 -28.28
C PRO A 406 38.30 12.95 -27.12
N GLY A 407 37.24 12.85 -26.29
CA GLY A 407 37.17 11.91 -25.17
C GLY A 407 37.19 10.44 -25.57
N MET A 408 36.94 10.12 -26.86
CA MET A 408 37.01 8.74 -27.38
C MET A 408 38.32 8.40 -28.07
N PHE A 409 39.26 9.37 -28.20
CA PHE A 409 40.51 9.16 -28.95
C PHE A 409 41.38 8.06 -28.33
N GLU A 410 41.48 7.97 -26.99
CA GLU A 410 42.28 6.94 -26.33
C GLU A 410 41.79 5.56 -26.70
N GLU A 411 40.51 5.29 -26.55
CA GLU A 411 39.93 3.97 -26.87
C GLU A 411 40.06 3.65 -28.37
N LYS A 412 39.85 4.67 -29.23
CA LYS A 412 39.99 4.53 -30.68
C LYS A 412 41.42 4.25 -31.10
N ILE A 413 42.42 4.94 -30.53
CA ILE A 413 43.82 4.68 -30.71
C ILE A 413 44.17 3.24 -30.24
N ILE A 414 43.75 2.84 -29.05
CA ILE A 414 43.98 1.49 -28.53
C ILE A 414 43.39 0.43 -29.47
N ALA A 415 42.18 0.61 -29.96
CA ALA A 415 41.55 -0.30 -30.92
C ALA A 415 42.35 -0.41 -32.23
N LEU A 416 42.77 0.74 -32.78
CA LEU A 416 43.60 0.77 -33.98
C LEU A 416 44.96 0.12 -33.75
N LEU A 417 45.68 0.41 -32.66
CA LEU A 417 46.96 -0.21 -32.33
C LEU A 417 46.83 -1.75 -32.13
N ARG A 418 45.70 -2.21 -31.61
CA ARG A 418 45.41 -3.65 -31.51
C ARG A 418 45.17 -4.32 -32.86
N SER A 419 44.72 -3.58 -33.87
CA SER A 419 44.49 -4.09 -35.23
C SER A 419 45.77 -4.30 -36.03
N LEU A 420 46.88 -3.71 -35.59
CA LEU A 420 48.16 -3.80 -36.29
C LEU A 420 48.70 -5.27 -36.32
N PRO A 421 49.46 -5.63 -37.38
CA PRO A 421 50.16 -6.92 -37.46
C PRO A 421 51.00 -7.20 -36.22
N LYS A 422 51.06 -8.51 -35.80
CA LYS A 422 51.74 -8.92 -34.58
C LYS A 422 53.20 -8.46 -34.45
N GLN A 423 53.91 -8.34 -35.57
CA GLN A 423 55.29 -7.85 -35.59
C GLN A 423 55.43 -6.38 -35.20
N LEU A 424 54.56 -5.51 -35.69
CA LEU A 424 54.51 -4.11 -35.34
C LEU A 424 54.00 -3.89 -33.92
N ARG A 425 52.95 -4.61 -33.54
CA ARG A 425 52.33 -4.54 -32.21
C ARG A 425 53.30 -4.87 -31.07
N LYS A 426 54.22 -5.81 -31.27
CA LYS A 426 55.25 -6.16 -30.26
C LYS A 426 56.15 -4.99 -29.90
N LYS A 427 56.34 -4.02 -30.81
CA LYS A 427 57.27 -2.86 -30.63
C LYS A 427 56.61 -1.70 -29.84
N ILE A 428 55.28 -1.75 -29.66
CA ILE A 428 54.50 -0.69 -29.01
C ILE A 428 53.80 -1.21 -27.74
N LEU A 429 54.30 -2.26 -27.14
CA LEU A 429 53.76 -2.79 -25.86
C LEU A 429 54.36 -2.02 -24.68
N PRO A 430 53.55 -1.71 -23.63
CA PRO A 430 52.12 -2.00 -23.50
C PRO A 430 51.26 -0.96 -24.25
N ILE A 431 50.29 -1.43 -25.03
CA ILE A 431 49.45 -0.58 -25.92
C ILE A 431 48.79 0.57 -25.19
N PRO A 432 48.16 0.43 -23.99
CA PRO A 432 47.54 1.56 -23.31
C PRO A 432 48.52 2.70 -22.99
N LYS A 433 49.74 2.38 -22.59
CA LYS A 433 50.79 3.34 -22.30
C LYS A 433 51.18 4.14 -23.57
N THR A 434 51.40 3.40 -24.66
CA THR A 434 51.71 4.00 -25.96
C THR A 434 50.57 4.93 -26.45
N ALA A 435 49.32 4.51 -26.25
CA ALA A 435 48.18 5.37 -26.60
C ALA A 435 48.13 6.68 -25.78
N GLN A 436 48.43 6.64 -24.49
CA GLN A 436 48.53 7.81 -23.63
C GLN A 436 49.69 8.75 -24.03
N GLU A 437 50.84 8.18 -24.34
CA GLU A 437 51.99 8.96 -24.84
C GLU A 437 51.65 9.69 -26.13
N ILE A 438 50.96 9.02 -27.07
CA ILE A 438 50.53 9.62 -28.32
C ILE A 438 49.55 10.77 -28.05
N LEU A 439 48.56 10.59 -27.16
CA LEU A 439 47.53 11.54 -26.86
C LEU A 439 48.05 12.88 -26.30
N THR A 440 49.22 12.91 -25.70
CA THR A 440 49.81 14.13 -25.14
C THR A 440 49.92 15.25 -26.19
N ASP A 441 50.29 14.91 -27.43
CA ASP A 441 50.47 15.88 -28.52
C ASP A 441 49.49 15.66 -29.69
N PHE A 442 48.52 14.71 -29.55
CA PHE A 442 47.60 14.35 -30.62
C PHE A 442 46.44 15.38 -30.71
N ARG A 443 46.39 16.11 -31.76
CA ARG A 443 45.39 17.16 -31.98
C ARG A 443 44.72 16.96 -33.34
N PRO A 444 43.47 17.39 -33.49
CA PRO A 444 42.79 17.40 -34.78
C PRO A 444 43.60 18.16 -35.85
N THR A 445 43.79 17.53 -36.99
CA THR A 445 44.48 18.06 -38.16
C THR A 445 43.58 17.99 -39.39
N GLN A 446 43.95 18.59 -40.49
CA GLN A 446 43.24 18.45 -41.77
C GLN A 446 43.46 17.06 -42.42
N SER A 447 44.34 16.25 -41.86
CA SER A 447 44.57 14.86 -42.31
C SER A 447 43.63 13.85 -41.63
N SER A 448 43.48 12.68 -42.27
CA SER A 448 42.66 11.62 -41.66
C SER A 448 43.24 11.19 -40.32
N PHE A 449 42.40 10.71 -39.42
CA PHE A 449 42.76 10.23 -38.07
C PHE A 449 43.85 9.18 -38.12
N ILE A 450 43.73 8.23 -39.06
CA ILE A 450 44.72 7.17 -39.26
C ILE A 450 46.06 7.76 -39.74
N HIS A 451 46.07 8.76 -40.63
CA HIS A 451 47.29 9.39 -41.10
C HIS A 451 48.01 10.13 -39.98
N ALA A 452 47.26 10.91 -39.17
CA ALA A 452 47.83 11.59 -38.00
C ALA A 452 48.43 10.59 -37.00
N LEU A 453 47.79 9.43 -36.79
CA LEU A 453 48.26 8.37 -35.90
C LEU A 453 49.54 7.72 -36.48
N GLN A 454 49.64 7.53 -37.78
CA GLN A 454 50.87 7.05 -38.45
C GLN A 454 52.04 8.00 -38.24
N GLU A 455 51.83 9.28 -38.42
CA GLU A 455 52.85 10.30 -38.18
C GLU A 455 53.34 10.31 -36.72
N ALA A 456 52.38 10.29 -35.77
CA ALA A 456 52.69 10.25 -34.34
C ALA A 456 53.56 9.03 -33.98
N LEU A 457 53.19 7.84 -34.46
CA LEU A 457 53.96 6.61 -34.25
C LEU A 457 55.33 6.65 -34.93
N GLY A 458 55.42 7.25 -36.11
CA GLY A 458 56.68 7.48 -36.80
C GLY A 458 57.61 8.40 -36.01
N LYS A 459 57.11 9.50 -35.50
CA LYS A 459 57.88 10.50 -34.73
C LYS A 459 58.29 10.01 -33.36
N GLN A 460 57.37 9.40 -32.60
CA GLN A 460 57.59 9.07 -31.19
C GLN A 460 58.25 7.67 -31.02
N HIS A 461 57.94 6.71 -31.90
CA HIS A 461 58.39 5.34 -31.76
C HIS A 461 59.25 4.84 -32.92
N GLY A 462 59.54 5.69 -33.91
CA GLY A 462 60.38 5.37 -35.07
C GLY A 462 59.82 4.20 -35.93
N LEU A 463 58.52 4.04 -35.96
CA LEU A 463 57.86 2.93 -36.66
C LEU A 463 57.20 3.41 -37.95
N PRO A 464 57.75 3.03 -39.12
CA PRO A 464 57.12 3.29 -40.40
C PRO A 464 55.95 2.33 -40.62
N ILE A 465 54.74 2.77 -40.31
CA ILE A 465 53.50 2.00 -40.51
C ILE A 465 52.87 2.45 -41.83
N LYS A 466 52.52 1.48 -42.68
CA LYS A 466 51.82 1.74 -43.94
C LYS A 466 50.31 1.73 -43.76
N ARG A 467 49.58 2.43 -44.62
CA ARG A 467 48.11 2.44 -44.59
C ARG A 467 47.49 1.04 -44.69
N SER A 468 48.15 0.11 -45.41
CA SER A 468 47.74 -1.28 -45.56
C SER A 468 47.89 -2.13 -44.30
N ASP A 469 48.63 -1.62 -43.29
CA ASP A 469 48.83 -2.37 -42.02
C ASP A 469 47.69 -2.18 -41.04
N TRP A 470 46.77 -1.24 -41.30
CA TRP A 470 45.59 -0.98 -40.49
C TRP A 470 44.40 -1.79 -40.96
N THR A 471 43.60 -2.29 -40.00
CA THR A 471 42.34 -2.96 -40.27
C THR A 471 41.24 -2.17 -39.55
N PRO A 472 40.71 -1.09 -40.18
CA PRO A 472 39.73 -0.19 -39.55
C PRO A 472 38.44 -0.90 -39.09
N GLU A 473 38.11 -2.05 -39.70
CA GLU A 473 36.96 -2.90 -39.37
C GLU A 473 36.99 -3.42 -37.93
N PHE A 474 38.18 -3.39 -37.27
CA PHE A 474 38.32 -3.78 -35.85
C PHE A 474 37.98 -2.63 -34.88
N ILE A 475 37.60 -1.42 -35.34
CA ILE A 475 37.14 -0.37 -34.47
C ILE A 475 35.74 -0.74 -33.97
N PRO A 476 35.52 -0.85 -32.64
CA PRO A 476 34.17 -1.08 -32.09
C PRO A 476 33.15 -0.07 -32.59
N GLN A 477 31.95 -0.50 -32.95
CA GLN A 477 30.90 0.34 -33.54
C GLN A 477 30.60 1.59 -32.68
N HIS A 478 30.65 1.48 -31.37
CA HIS A 478 30.38 2.58 -30.46
C HIS A 478 31.44 3.71 -30.51
N LEU A 479 32.61 3.46 -31.07
CA LEU A 479 33.67 4.47 -31.27
C LEU A 479 33.55 5.16 -32.62
N LEU A 480 32.61 4.75 -33.47
CA LEU A 480 32.27 5.37 -34.73
C LEU A 480 31.10 6.31 -34.56
N VAL A 481 31.23 7.57 -34.95
CA VAL A 481 30.12 8.52 -34.93
C VAL A 481 29.15 8.16 -36.04
N ARG A 482 27.89 7.93 -35.69
CA ARG A 482 26.80 7.71 -36.64
C ARG A 482 26.19 9.04 -37.07
N VAL A 483 25.64 9.07 -38.25
CA VAL A 483 24.90 10.22 -38.76
C VAL A 483 23.44 9.82 -38.93
N SER A 484 22.55 10.56 -38.28
CA SER A 484 21.11 10.47 -38.46
C SER A 484 20.64 11.73 -39.21
N ILE A 485 20.10 11.52 -40.39
CA ILE A 485 19.62 12.62 -41.24
C ILE A 485 18.20 12.96 -40.79
N GLN A 486 17.97 14.27 -40.60
CA GLN A 486 16.68 14.86 -40.23
C GLN A 486 16.14 15.76 -41.33
#